data_181e2f6fc2b3f6545eb00097867a36b7
#
_entry.id   181e2f6fc2b3f6545eb00097867a36b7
#
_cell.length_a   1.000
_cell.length_b   1.000
_cell.length_c   1.000
_cell.angle_alpha   90.00
_cell.angle_beta   90.00
_cell.angle_gamma   90.00
#
_symmetry.space_group_name_H-M   'P 1'
#
loop_
_entity.id
_entity.type
_entity.pdbx_description
1 polymer ?
#
loop_
_entity_poly.entity_id
_entity_poly.type
_entity_poly.pdbx_seq_one_letter_code
_entity_poly.pdbx_strand_id
1 'polypeptide(L)' 'MKIFHDREGQTLTVWFTDPSLEHVAEQTGDEIVLMKDRSGRVIGFEKLNFSIAESDSVHAAVETAPA' A
#
# COMPACT_ATOMS: atom_id res chain seq x y z
N MET A 1 -8.20 -2.60 6.79
CA MET A 1 -6.90 -2.27 6.19
C MET A 1 -6.02 -3.51 6.17
N LYS A 2 -5.41 -3.79 5.04
CA LYS A 2 -4.44 -4.88 4.91
C LYS A 2 -3.09 -4.29 4.49
N ILE A 3 -2.02 -4.79 5.11
CA ILE A 3 -0.66 -4.33 4.82
C ILE A 3 0.20 -5.56 4.53
N PHE A 4 0.87 -5.54 3.38
CA PHE A 4 1.80 -6.60 2.98
C PHE A 4 3.18 -6.01 2.76
N HIS A 5 4.17 -6.61 3.39
CA HIS A 5 5.56 -6.27 3.13
C HIS A 5 6.24 -7.46 2.46
N ASP A 6 6.65 -7.29 1.21
CA ASP A 6 7.42 -8.30 0.49
C ASP A 6 8.90 -7.93 0.58
N ARG A 7 9.66 -8.70 1.37
CA ARG A 7 11.07 -8.43 1.59
C ARG A 7 11.92 -8.74 0.36
N GLU A 8 11.57 -9.77 -0.39
CA GLU A 8 12.31 -10.13 -1.60
C GLU A 8 12.07 -9.11 -2.71
N GLY A 9 10.82 -8.75 -2.94
CA GLY A 9 10.46 -7.78 -3.97
C GLY A 9 10.67 -6.34 -3.53
N GLN A 10 10.95 -6.10 -2.26
CA GLN A 10 11.13 -4.77 -1.69
C GLN A 10 9.93 -3.87 -1.95
N THR A 11 8.74 -4.36 -1.66
CA THR A 11 7.51 -3.61 -1.82
C THR A 11 6.70 -3.59 -0.54
N LEU A 12 5.98 -2.51 -0.34
CA LEU A 12 5.00 -2.38 0.72
C LEU A 12 3.66 -2.07 0.10
N THR A 13 2.68 -2.95 0.33
CA THR A 13 1.34 -2.78 -0.24
C THR A 13 0.34 -2.54 0.87
N VAL A 14 -0.46 -1.50 0.73
CA VAL A 14 -1.48 -1.12 1.70
C VAL A 14 -2.83 -1.07 0.99
N TRP A 15 -3.82 -1.79 1.54
CA TRP A 15 -5.19 -1.77 1.04
C TRP A 15 -6.09 -1.13 2.10
N PHE A 16 -6.84 -0.11 1.70
CA PHE A 16 -7.78 0.59 2.59
C PHE A 16 -9.13 -0.14 2.65
N THR A 17 -9.49 -0.80 1.55
CA THR A 17 -10.73 -1.56 1.44
C THR A 17 -10.44 -2.92 0.82
N ASP A 18 -11.47 -3.62 0.34
CA ASP A 18 -11.35 -4.94 -0.26
C ASP A 18 -10.53 -4.87 -1.55
N PRO A 19 -9.39 -5.60 -1.63
CA PRO A 19 -8.57 -5.63 -2.85
C PRO A 19 -9.31 -6.11 -4.09
N SER A 20 -10.37 -6.90 -3.95
CA SER A 20 -11.14 -7.39 -5.08
C SER A 20 -11.84 -6.27 -5.85
N LEU A 21 -11.94 -5.07 -5.27
CA LEU A 21 -12.52 -3.91 -5.92
C LEU A 21 -11.56 -3.19 -6.86
N GLU A 22 -10.30 -3.62 -6.90
CA GLU A 22 -9.33 -3.00 -7.79
C GLU A 22 -9.79 -3.10 -9.24
N HIS A 23 -9.80 -1.97 -9.94
CA HIS A 23 -10.12 -1.88 -11.35
C HIS A 23 -8.90 -1.49 -12.17
N VAL A 24 -8.09 -0.59 -11.66
CA VAL A 24 -6.89 -0.11 -12.34
C VAL A 24 -5.80 0.19 -11.33
N ALA A 25 -4.55 -0.11 -11.71
CA ALA A 25 -3.37 0.29 -10.98
C ALA A 25 -2.66 1.36 -11.79
N GLU A 26 -2.41 2.51 -11.18
CA GLU A 26 -1.82 3.66 -11.84
C GLU A 26 -0.48 4.00 -11.20
N GLN A 27 0.59 3.92 -11.97
CA GLN A 27 1.92 4.25 -11.48
C GLN A 27 2.12 5.75 -11.50
N THR A 28 2.56 6.29 -10.36
CA THR A 28 2.94 7.69 -10.25
C THR A 28 4.44 7.85 -10.51
N GLY A 29 4.94 9.07 -10.49
CA GLY A 29 6.36 9.33 -10.70
C GLY A 29 7.25 9.07 -9.48
N ASP A 30 6.68 8.70 -8.32
CA ASP A 30 7.38 8.64 -7.04
C ASP A 30 7.54 7.21 -6.50
N GLU A 31 7.67 6.22 -7.38
CA GLU A 31 7.76 4.81 -6.98
C GLU A 31 6.56 4.34 -6.19
N ILE A 32 5.42 4.93 -6.47
CA ILE A 32 4.14 4.57 -5.86
C ILE A 32 3.15 4.19 -6.94
N VAL A 33 2.47 3.06 -6.73
CA VAL A 33 1.38 2.62 -7.58
C VAL A 33 0.08 2.81 -6.79
N LEU A 34 -0.86 3.52 -7.38
CA LEU A 34 -2.18 3.72 -6.77
C LEU A 34 -3.16 2.69 -7.33
N MET A 35 -3.83 1.97 -6.45
CA MET A 35 -4.89 1.06 -6.85
C MET A 35 -6.23 1.77 -6.70
N LYS A 36 -7.03 1.75 -7.76
CA LYS A 36 -8.30 2.48 -7.82
C LYS A 36 -9.44 1.53 -8.18
N ASP A 37 -10.61 1.83 -7.65
CA ASP A 37 -11.83 1.11 -8.01
C ASP A 37 -12.43 1.67 -9.31
N ARG A 38 -13.59 1.14 -9.73
CA ARG A 38 -14.25 1.57 -10.97
C ARG A 38 -14.67 3.03 -10.97
N SER A 39 -14.88 3.61 -9.79
CA SER A 39 -15.26 5.03 -9.70
C SER A 39 -14.06 5.97 -9.71
N GLY A 40 -12.84 5.41 -9.74
CA GLY A 40 -11.60 6.20 -9.69
C GLY A 40 -11.14 6.52 -8.28
N ARG A 41 -11.79 5.95 -7.26
CA ARG A 41 -11.40 6.16 -5.87
C ARG A 41 -10.14 5.34 -5.57
N VAL A 42 -9.18 5.96 -4.90
CA VAL A 42 -7.98 5.24 -4.45
C VAL A 42 -8.36 4.32 -3.29
N ILE A 43 -8.14 3.03 -3.47
CA ILE A 43 -8.45 2.00 -2.47
C ILE A 43 -7.21 1.35 -1.88
N GLY A 44 -6.04 1.71 -2.37
CA GLY A 44 -4.78 1.21 -1.85
C GLY A 44 -3.60 1.79 -2.60
N PHE A 45 -2.41 1.46 -2.13
CA PHE A 45 -1.20 1.84 -2.84
C PHE A 45 -0.10 0.80 -2.61
N GLU A 46 0.89 0.81 -3.49
CA GLU A 46 2.09 0.01 -3.36
C GLU A 46 3.29 0.94 -3.44
N LYS A 47 4.18 0.85 -2.45
CA LYS A 47 5.45 1.57 -2.47
C LYS A 47 6.53 0.63 -3.00
N LEU A 48 7.17 1.01 -4.09
CA LEU A 48 8.27 0.27 -4.68
C LEU A 48 9.60 0.66 -4.01
N ASN A 49 10.57 -0.23 -4.10
CA ASN A 49 11.91 -0.04 -3.51
C ASN A 49 11.85 0.31 -2.02
N PHE A 50 10.98 -0.39 -1.32
CA PHE A 50 10.83 -0.28 0.13
C PHE A 50 11.61 -1.42 0.80
N SER A 51 12.55 -1.08 1.70
CA SER A 51 13.30 -2.09 2.42
C SER A 51 13.52 -1.65 3.87
N ILE A 52 13.60 -2.64 4.75
CA ILE A 52 13.94 -2.45 6.16
C ILE A 52 15.04 -3.43 6.52
N ALA A 53 15.76 -3.16 7.61
CA ALA A 53 16.78 -4.07 8.09
C ALA A 53 16.15 -5.41 8.49
N GLU A 54 16.89 -6.52 8.31
CA GLU A 54 16.39 -7.86 8.64
C GLU A 54 15.99 -8.01 10.11
N SER A 55 16.66 -7.27 10.98
CA SER A 55 16.35 -7.31 12.42
C SER A 55 15.09 -6.55 12.79
N ASP A 56 14.55 -5.77 11.86
CA ASP A 56 13.36 -4.97 12.11
C ASP A 56 12.12 -5.67 11.58
N SER A 57 10.98 -5.30 12.12
CA SER A 57 9.69 -5.74 11.61
C SER A 57 8.82 -4.53 11.29
N VAL A 58 7.91 -4.71 10.33
CA VAL A 58 6.95 -3.68 10.01
C VAL A 58 5.84 -3.71 11.06
N HIS A 59 5.71 -2.65 11.79
CA HIS A 59 4.61 -2.46 12.73
C HIS A 59 3.65 -1.44 12.15
N ALA A 60 2.39 -1.85 12.02
CA ALA A 60 1.35 -0.95 11.57
C ALA A 60 0.59 -0.45 12.80
N ALA A 61 0.80 0.81 13.13
CA ALA A 61 0.00 1.49 14.14
C ALA A 61 -0.98 2.39 13.41
N VAL A 62 -2.26 2.19 13.64
CA VAL A 62 -3.29 3.06 13.08
C VAL A 62 -3.65 4.07 14.17
N GLU A 63 -3.31 5.31 13.91
CA GLU A 63 -3.71 6.41 14.78
C GLU A 63 -4.84 7.16 14.10
N THR A 64 -5.94 7.32 14.83
CA THR A 64 -7.06 8.11 14.35
C THR A 64 -6.98 9.48 15.01
N ALA A 65 -6.70 10.49 14.21
CA ALA A 65 -6.70 11.86 14.72
C ALA A 65 -8.14 12.28 15.05
N PRO A 66 -8.34 13.04 16.14
CA PRO A 66 -9.66 13.58 16.43
C PRO A 66 -10.09 14.54 15.31
N ALA A 67 -11.37 14.47 14.99
CA ALA A 67 -11.95 15.29 13.93
C ALA A 67 -11.98 16.78 14.33
#